data_ed7907b3abb9b76d68563074ba022cb1
#
_entry.id   ed7907b3abb9b76d68563074ba022cb1
#
_cell.length_a   1.000
_cell.length_b   1.000
_cell.length_c   1.000
_cell.angle_alpha   90.00
_cell.angle_beta   90.00
_cell.angle_gamma   90.00
#
_symmetry.space_group_name_H-M   'P 1'
#
loop_
_entity.id
_entity.type
_entity.pdbx_description
1 polymer ?
#
loop_
_entity_poly.entity_id
_entity_poly.type
_entity_poly.pdbx_seq_one_letter_code
_entity_poly.pdbx_strand_id
1 'polypeptide(L)'
;QQPENARRITGKAEAVTRAGETIIRVMQVYTPEAVTELGGQNGANDRAAFFIAQSNTAFANNGLAVLFENAGVRFTTQGQATNDSSTLVSRIQGTTDGWFDAYSTTERTNTGADLVALVVRDGLVSGGSLLCGQATSIGAVASGGFFVQNHVCTSFTFVHEAAHLFGARHDNDRTTTPFRYGHGYVNSAGNFRTIMAVNSNP
;
A
#
# COMPACT_ATOMS: atom_id res chain seq x y z
N GLN A 1 -29.55 -13.37 33.78
CA GLN A 1 -29.84 -12.36 32.76
C GLN A 1 -28.57 -12.02 32.01
N GLN A 2 -28.46 -12.52 30.77
CA GLN A 2 -27.40 -12.13 29.84
C GLN A 2 -27.78 -10.80 29.18
N PRO A 3 -26.81 -9.90 28.88
CA PRO A 3 -27.09 -8.79 28.00
C PRO A 3 -26.99 -9.26 26.55
N GLU A 4 -28.13 -9.39 25.87
CA GLU A 4 -28.22 -9.34 24.42
C GLU A 4 -27.74 -7.96 23.95
N ASN A 5 -26.91 -7.99 22.94
CA ASN A 5 -26.81 -7.10 21.77
C ASN A 5 -25.38 -6.87 21.33
N ALA A 6 -24.72 -7.94 20.86
CA ALA A 6 -23.67 -7.77 19.86
C ALA A 6 -24.34 -7.59 18.49
N ARG A 7 -24.69 -6.38 18.11
CA ARG A 7 -25.10 -6.04 16.75
C ARG A 7 -23.92 -6.30 15.83
N ARG A 8 -24.02 -7.38 15.08
CA ARG A 8 -23.14 -7.69 13.96
C ARG A 8 -23.29 -6.55 12.94
N ILE A 9 -22.30 -5.69 12.83
CA ILE A 9 -22.23 -4.68 11.77
C ILE A 9 -21.89 -5.40 10.47
N THR A 10 -22.90 -5.90 9.78
CA THR A 10 -22.81 -6.37 8.39
C THR A 10 -23.21 -5.21 7.46
N GLY A 11 -22.48 -4.12 7.54
CA GLY A 11 -22.59 -3.03 6.60
C GLY A 11 -21.32 -2.99 5.75
N LYS A 12 -21.43 -3.25 4.44
CA LYS A 12 -20.49 -2.68 3.49
C LYS A 12 -20.42 -1.20 3.83
N ALA A 13 -19.27 -0.73 4.28
CA ALA A 13 -19.01 0.70 4.35
C ALA A 13 -18.97 1.18 2.90
N GLU A 14 -20.10 1.66 2.38
CA GLU A 14 -20.11 2.42 1.15
C GLU A 14 -19.32 3.69 1.43
N ALA A 15 -18.22 3.87 0.71
CA ALA A 15 -17.47 5.10 0.75
C ALA A 15 -18.42 6.23 0.31
N VAL A 16 -18.79 7.10 1.24
CA VAL A 16 -19.55 8.31 0.90
C VAL A 16 -18.57 9.24 0.20
N THR A 17 -18.54 9.19 -1.14
CA THR A 17 -17.77 10.12 -1.94
C THR A 17 -18.37 11.52 -1.78
N ARG A 18 -17.56 12.46 -1.31
CA ARG A 18 -17.90 13.89 -1.36
C ARG A 18 -17.66 14.40 -2.77
N ALA A 19 -18.55 15.22 -3.28
CA ALA A 19 -18.37 15.85 -4.60
C ALA A 19 -17.02 16.59 -4.64
N GLY A 20 -16.12 16.16 -5.58
CA GLY A 20 -14.78 16.75 -5.75
C GLY A 20 -13.62 15.91 -5.21
N GLU A 21 -13.85 14.73 -4.66
CA GLU A 21 -12.76 13.82 -4.27
C GLU A 21 -12.20 13.06 -5.49
N THR A 22 -10.87 12.92 -5.52
CA THR A 22 -10.18 12.04 -6.47
C THR A 22 -10.16 10.63 -5.91
N ILE A 23 -10.82 9.71 -6.59
CA ILE A 23 -10.81 8.29 -6.22
C ILE A 23 -9.63 7.60 -6.89
N ILE A 24 -8.84 6.90 -6.10
CA ILE A 24 -7.74 6.05 -6.55
C ILE A 24 -8.05 4.61 -6.16
N ARG A 25 -8.20 3.76 -7.14
CA ARG A 25 -8.58 2.35 -6.97
C ARG A 25 -7.35 1.50 -6.78
N VAL A 26 -7.26 0.79 -5.65
CA VAL A 26 -6.09 -0.03 -5.30
C VAL A 26 -6.49 -1.49 -5.24
N MET A 27 -5.88 -2.32 -6.08
CA MET A 27 -5.96 -3.79 -5.97
C MET A 27 -4.84 -4.29 -5.06
N GLN A 28 -5.16 -5.22 -4.17
CA GLN A 28 -4.21 -5.82 -3.23
C GLN A 28 -4.06 -7.31 -3.52
N VAL A 29 -2.85 -7.75 -3.84
CA VAL A 29 -2.51 -9.13 -4.18
C VAL A 29 -1.70 -9.73 -3.03
N TYR A 30 -2.19 -10.79 -2.41
CA TYR A 30 -1.56 -11.45 -1.27
C TYR A 30 -0.88 -12.74 -1.68
N THR A 31 0.39 -12.90 -1.29
CA THR A 31 1.10 -14.17 -1.47
C THR A 31 0.59 -15.24 -0.49
N PRO A 32 0.72 -16.54 -0.81
CA PRO A 32 0.29 -17.62 0.08
C PRO A 32 0.92 -17.55 1.47
N GLU A 33 2.18 -17.12 1.54
CA GLU A 33 2.92 -16.96 2.79
C GLU A 33 2.31 -15.84 3.63
N ALA A 34 2.00 -14.69 3.05
CA ALA A 34 1.33 -13.60 3.75
C ALA A 34 -0.06 -13.99 4.23
N VAL A 35 -0.82 -14.73 3.41
CA VAL A 35 -2.14 -15.27 3.81
C VAL A 35 -2.01 -16.21 5.01
N THR A 36 -0.98 -17.08 5.02
CA THR A 36 -0.73 -18.00 6.12
C THR A 36 -0.41 -17.25 7.41
N GLU A 37 0.48 -16.26 7.36
CA GLU A 37 0.87 -15.45 8.53
C GLU A 37 -0.29 -14.59 9.06
N LEU A 38 -1.25 -14.22 8.21
CA LEU A 38 -2.46 -13.49 8.58
C LEU A 38 -3.59 -14.40 9.11
N GLY A 39 -3.37 -15.70 9.20
CA GLY A 39 -4.38 -16.65 9.67
C GLY A 39 -5.44 -16.99 8.63
N GLY A 40 -5.13 -16.86 7.35
CA GLY A 40 -5.99 -17.21 6.23
C GLY A 40 -6.56 -15.99 5.49
N GLN A 41 -7.43 -16.27 4.51
CA GLN A 41 -8.00 -15.23 3.63
C GLN A 41 -8.84 -14.18 4.39
N ASN A 42 -9.50 -14.56 5.48
CA ASN A 42 -10.26 -13.59 6.28
C ASN A 42 -9.33 -12.56 6.92
N GLY A 43 -8.22 -13.00 7.52
CA GLY A 43 -7.23 -12.08 8.08
C GLY A 43 -6.56 -11.20 7.02
N ALA A 44 -6.34 -11.73 5.81
CA ALA A 44 -5.83 -10.94 4.70
C ALA A 44 -6.86 -9.90 4.20
N ASN A 45 -8.15 -10.23 4.15
CA ASN A 45 -9.21 -9.26 3.83
C ASN A 45 -9.32 -8.16 4.90
N ASP A 46 -9.22 -8.51 6.18
CA ASP A 46 -9.22 -7.54 7.27
C ASP A 46 -8.00 -6.60 7.18
N ARG A 47 -6.82 -7.15 6.84
CA ARG A 47 -5.61 -6.39 6.62
C ARG A 47 -5.75 -5.44 5.42
N ALA A 48 -6.37 -5.90 4.34
CA ALA A 48 -6.63 -5.07 3.16
C ALA A 48 -7.56 -3.90 3.49
N ALA A 49 -8.63 -4.15 4.22
CA ALA A 49 -9.54 -3.11 4.69
C ALA A 49 -8.83 -2.10 5.62
N PHE A 50 -7.96 -2.59 6.51
CA PHE A 50 -7.17 -1.76 7.40
C PHE A 50 -6.25 -0.80 6.63
N PHE A 51 -5.51 -1.28 5.63
CA PHE A 51 -4.61 -0.44 4.84
C PHE A 51 -5.36 0.70 4.11
N ILE A 52 -6.51 0.40 3.52
CA ILE A 52 -7.35 1.42 2.88
C ILE A 52 -7.89 2.43 3.90
N ALA A 53 -8.44 1.97 5.02
CA ALA A 53 -8.98 2.85 6.06
C ALA A 53 -7.90 3.76 6.67
N GLN A 54 -6.71 3.23 6.94
CA GLN A 54 -5.58 4.00 7.46
C GLN A 54 -5.12 5.07 6.47
N SER A 55 -5.04 4.73 5.17
CA SER A 55 -4.67 5.68 4.12
C SER A 55 -5.68 6.81 4.02
N ASN A 56 -6.97 6.49 4.01
CA ASN A 56 -8.05 7.47 3.94
C ASN A 56 -8.11 8.37 5.17
N THR A 57 -7.78 7.83 6.34
CA THR A 57 -7.64 8.62 7.57
C THR A 57 -6.48 9.62 7.45
N ALA A 58 -5.35 9.20 6.86
CA ALA A 58 -4.22 10.11 6.63
C ALA A 58 -4.59 11.23 5.66
N PHE A 59 -5.29 10.93 4.57
CA PHE A 59 -5.76 11.94 3.62
C PHE A 59 -6.73 12.94 4.27
N ALA A 60 -7.72 12.43 5.00
CA ALA A 60 -8.72 13.26 5.68
C ALA A 60 -8.09 14.18 6.73
N ASN A 61 -7.16 13.68 7.53
CA ASN A 61 -6.46 14.44 8.57
C ASN A 61 -5.59 15.58 7.98
N ASN A 62 -5.19 15.45 6.72
CA ASN A 62 -4.41 16.46 5.99
C ASN A 62 -5.27 17.32 5.05
N GLY A 63 -6.59 17.17 5.05
CA GLY A 63 -7.49 17.93 4.20
C GLY A 63 -7.34 17.65 2.71
N LEU A 64 -6.81 16.48 2.34
CA LEU A 64 -6.65 16.07 0.95
C LEU A 64 -7.97 15.50 0.42
N ALA A 65 -8.40 16.02 -0.74
CA ALA A 65 -9.59 15.52 -1.45
C ALA A 65 -9.23 14.27 -2.28
N VAL A 66 -8.68 13.25 -1.61
CA VAL A 66 -8.27 11.96 -2.19
C VAL A 66 -8.86 10.83 -1.36
N LEU A 67 -9.33 9.80 -2.02
CA LEU A 67 -9.86 8.60 -1.40
C LEU A 67 -9.27 7.36 -2.08
N PHE A 68 -8.74 6.42 -1.30
CA PHE A 68 -8.45 5.08 -1.78
C PHE A 68 -9.71 4.22 -1.71
N GLU A 69 -10.03 3.58 -2.82
CA GLU A 69 -11.06 2.56 -2.93
C GLU A 69 -10.40 1.19 -3.12
N ASN A 70 -10.88 0.17 -2.41
CA ASN A 70 -10.42 -1.20 -2.63
C ASN A 70 -10.98 -1.74 -3.95
N ALA A 71 -10.16 -1.81 -4.99
CA ALA A 71 -10.54 -2.38 -6.28
C ALA A 71 -10.67 -3.90 -6.25
N GLY A 72 -10.19 -4.53 -5.19
CA GLY A 72 -10.32 -5.97 -4.94
C GLY A 72 -9.12 -6.56 -4.23
N VAL A 73 -9.37 -7.62 -3.47
CA VAL A 73 -8.33 -8.46 -2.85
C VAL A 73 -8.17 -9.70 -3.72
N ARG A 74 -6.93 -10.05 -4.01
CA ARG A 74 -6.56 -11.23 -4.77
C ARG A 74 -5.61 -12.10 -3.99
N PHE A 75 -5.76 -13.39 -4.12
CA PHE A 75 -4.89 -14.40 -3.50
C PHE A 75 -4.17 -15.14 -4.62
N THR A 76 -2.86 -14.89 -4.73
CA THR A 76 -2.07 -15.63 -5.72
C THR A 76 -1.77 -17.05 -5.25
N THR A 77 -1.65 -17.97 -6.19
CA THR A 77 -1.15 -19.33 -5.92
C THR A 77 0.37 -19.41 -6.03
N GLN A 78 1.00 -18.40 -6.59
CA GLN A 78 2.46 -18.32 -6.68
C GLN A 78 3.04 -17.86 -5.35
N GLY A 79 3.96 -18.67 -4.82
CA GLY A 79 4.72 -18.33 -3.63
C GLY A 79 5.64 -17.12 -3.87
N GLN A 80 6.04 -16.48 -2.79
CA GLN A 80 6.88 -15.30 -2.82
C GLN A 80 8.28 -15.55 -3.42
N ALA A 81 8.84 -16.76 -3.22
CA ALA A 81 10.12 -17.27 -3.71
C ALA A 81 11.36 -16.45 -3.30
N THR A 82 11.24 -15.19 -2.95
CA THR A 82 12.31 -14.30 -2.48
C THR A 82 11.77 -13.29 -1.48
N ASN A 83 12.64 -12.73 -0.67
CA ASN A 83 12.33 -11.56 0.19
C ASN A 83 12.94 -10.27 -0.38
N ASP A 84 13.65 -10.32 -1.51
CA ASP A 84 14.23 -9.14 -2.14
C ASP A 84 13.14 -8.26 -2.75
N SER A 85 13.01 -7.04 -2.22
CA SER A 85 11.95 -6.10 -2.58
C SER A 85 12.03 -5.65 -4.03
N SER A 86 13.23 -5.45 -4.57
CA SER A 86 13.43 -5.01 -5.95
C SER A 86 12.98 -6.09 -6.94
N THR A 87 13.29 -7.35 -6.63
CA THR A 87 12.81 -8.49 -7.41
C THR A 87 11.29 -8.61 -7.35
N LEU A 88 10.69 -8.46 -6.19
CA LEU A 88 9.23 -8.57 -6.02
C LEU A 88 8.48 -7.43 -6.71
N VAL A 89 9.00 -6.21 -6.64
CA VAL A 89 8.46 -5.05 -7.38
C VAL A 89 8.54 -5.28 -8.89
N SER A 90 9.68 -5.77 -9.40
CA SER A 90 9.83 -6.10 -10.83
C SER A 90 8.83 -7.16 -11.26
N ARG A 91 8.62 -8.20 -10.46
CA ARG A 91 7.69 -9.29 -10.77
C ARG A 91 6.23 -8.86 -10.77
N ILE A 92 5.80 -8.04 -9.81
CA ILE A 92 4.41 -7.57 -9.79
C ILE A 92 4.12 -6.56 -10.91
N GLN A 93 5.12 -5.84 -11.38
CA GLN A 93 5.03 -4.95 -12.54
C GLN A 93 5.15 -5.71 -13.86
N GLY A 94 5.83 -6.86 -13.87
CA GLY A 94 6.08 -7.70 -15.04
C GLY A 94 4.78 -8.12 -15.74
N THR A 95 4.86 -8.33 -17.04
CA THR A 95 3.70 -8.73 -17.86
C THR A 95 3.92 -10.03 -18.62
N THR A 96 5.15 -10.55 -18.62
CA THR A 96 5.56 -11.71 -19.42
C THR A 96 6.72 -12.50 -18.78
N ASP A 97 7.00 -12.28 -17.50
CA ASP A 97 8.10 -12.96 -16.81
C ASP A 97 7.67 -14.26 -16.11
N GLY A 98 6.38 -14.58 -16.19
CA GLY A 98 5.77 -15.77 -15.56
C GLY A 98 5.47 -15.61 -14.08
N TRP A 99 5.70 -14.41 -13.49
CA TRP A 99 5.37 -14.07 -12.11
C TRP A 99 4.26 -13.05 -12.10
N PHE A 100 3.21 -13.29 -11.38
CA PHE A 100 2.12 -12.32 -11.13
C PHE A 100 1.55 -11.59 -12.37
N ASP A 101 1.90 -11.98 -13.59
CA ASP A 101 1.55 -11.31 -14.86
C ASP A 101 0.05 -11.02 -15.02
N ALA A 102 -0.80 -11.92 -14.52
CA ALA A 102 -2.24 -11.72 -14.54
C ALA A 102 -2.69 -10.48 -13.74
N TYR A 103 -1.98 -10.14 -12.66
CA TYR A 103 -2.32 -9.03 -11.79
C TYR A 103 -1.86 -7.69 -12.34
N SER A 104 -0.78 -7.67 -13.11
CA SER A 104 -0.31 -6.46 -13.81
C SER A 104 -1.09 -6.17 -15.10
N THR A 105 -1.78 -7.15 -15.65
CA THR A 105 -2.49 -7.08 -16.93
C THR A 105 -4.01 -7.26 -16.76
N THR A 106 -4.47 -8.50 -16.85
CA THR A 106 -5.90 -8.84 -16.92
C THR A 106 -6.67 -8.45 -15.66
N GLU A 107 -6.16 -8.80 -14.48
CA GLU A 107 -6.85 -8.50 -13.22
C GLU A 107 -6.87 -7.01 -12.92
N ARG A 108 -5.78 -6.29 -13.19
CA ARG A 108 -5.73 -4.85 -13.08
C ARG A 108 -6.78 -4.18 -13.97
N THR A 109 -6.87 -4.61 -15.22
CA THR A 109 -7.85 -4.09 -16.18
C THR A 109 -9.29 -4.40 -15.75
N ASN A 110 -9.56 -5.65 -15.35
CA ASN A 110 -10.90 -6.09 -14.95
C ASN A 110 -11.40 -5.37 -13.69
N THR A 111 -10.50 -5.04 -12.77
CA THR A 111 -10.85 -4.33 -11.54
C THR A 111 -10.85 -2.81 -11.72
N GLY A 112 -10.30 -2.29 -12.82
CA GLY A 112 -10.08 -0.87 -13.03
C GLY A 112 -9.15 -0.26 -11.98
N ALA A 113 -8.14 -1.03 -11.54
CA ALA A 113 -7.22 -0.57 -10.52
C ALA A 113 -6.18 0.41 -11.07
N ASP A 114 -6.04 1.56 -10.43
CA ASP A 114 -4.99 2.55 -10.69
C ASP A 114 -3.66 2.06 -10.14
N LEU A 115 -3.69 1.47 -8.96
CA LEU A 115 -2.52 0.94 -8.26
C LEU A 115 -2.69 -0.55 -7.94
N VAL A 116 -1.56 -1.26 -7.89
CA VAL A 116 -1.50 -2.67 -7.46
C VAL A 116 -0.46 -2.80 -6.35
N ALA A 117 -0.88 -3.31 -5.21
CA ALA A 117 -0.03 -3.61 -4.06
C ALA A 117 0.19 -5.12 -3.96
N LEU A 118 1.43 -5.60 -4.03
CA LEU A 118 1.78 -6.96 -3.67
C LEU A 118 2.05 -7.02 -2.16
N VAL A 119 1.20 -7.70 -1.42
CA VAL A 119 1.35 -7.88 0.02
C VAL A 119 2.03 -9.21 0.30
N VAL A 120 3.17 -9.12 0.96
CA VAL A 120 4.11 -10.22 1.16
C VAL A 120 4.28 -10.56 2.65
N ARG A 121 4.85 -11.75 2.91
CA ARG A 121 5.20 -12.20 4.26
C ARG A 121 6.21 -11.28 4.93
N ASP A 122 6.43 -11.47 6.22
CA ASP A 122 7.48 -10.80 6.96
C ASP A 122 8.90 -11.07 6.40
N GLY A 123 9.82 -10.18 6.71
CA GLY A 123 11.21 -10.29 6.32
C GLY A 123 11.56 -9.73 4.93
N LEU A 124 10.78 -8.78 4.39
CA LEU A 124 11.14 -8.06 3.18
C LEU A 124 12.48 -7.35 3.34
N VAL A 125 13.36 -7.43 2.32
CA VAL A 125 14.73 -6.86 2.39
C VAL A 125 15.10 -6.13 1.11
N SER A 126 16.03 -5.16 1.26
CA SER A 126 16.75 -4.52 0.17
C SER A 126 18.21 -4.33 0.58
N GLY A 127 19.15 -4.80 -0.24
CA GLY A 127 20.59 -4.69 0.06
C GLY A 127 20.98 -5.27 1.43
N GLY A 128 20.26 -6.28 1.92
CA GLY A 128 20.47 -6.92 3.23
C GLY A 128 19.82 -6.20 4.42
N SER A 129 19.14 -5.08 4.21
CA SER A 129 18.40 -4.36 5.26
C SER A 129 16.91 -4.67 5.20
N LEU A 130 16.25 -4.81 6.37
CA LEU A 130 14.81 -4.99 6.45
C LEU A 130 14.06 -3.76 5.93
N LEU A 131 13.01 -4.01 5.16
CA LEU A 131 12.10 -3.00 4.62
C LEU A 131 10.65 -3.29 4.99
N CYS A 132 9.87 -2.24 5.02
CA CYS A 132 8.41 -2.30 5.13
C CYS A 132 7.71 -2.32 3.78
N GLY A 133 8.28 -1.69 2.77
CA GLY A 133 7.73 -1.67 1.42
C GLY A 133 8.73 -1.09 0.41
N GLN A 134 8.34 -1.14 -0.86
CA GLN A 134 9.07 -0.51 -1.96
C GLN A 134 8.13 -0.21 -3.13
N ALA A 135 8.12 1.03 -3.60
CA ALA A 135 7.45 1.43 -4.82
C ALA A 135 8.32 1.21 -6.06
N THR A 136 7.71 1.07 -7.24
CA THR A 136 8.43 0.93 -8.52
C THR A 136 9.27 2.17 -8.85
N SER A 137 8.76 3.35 -8.55
CA SER A 137 9.42 4.61 -8.87
C SER A 137 8.82 5.78 -8.09
N ILE A 138 9.49 6.91 -8.12
CA ILE A 138 8.97 8.17 -7.60
C ILE A 138 8.37 8.96 -8.76
N GLY A 139 7.07 9.28 -8.66
CA GLY A 139 6.34 9.93 -9.74
C GLY A 139 6.05 8.97 -10.90
N ALA A 140 5.36 7.89 -10.61
CA ALA A 140 5.03 6.86 -11.59
C ALA A 140 4.03 7.34 -12.64
N VAL A 141 4.18 6.85 -13.86
CA VAL A 141 3.10 6.86 -14.86
C VAL A 141 2.21 5.62 -14.65
N ALA A 142 1.08 5.56 -15.37
CA ALA A 142 0.09 4.48 -15.19
C ALA A 142 0.68 3.07 -15.26
N SER A 143 1.66 2.81 -16.14
CA SER A 143 2.34 1.52 -16.25
C SER A 143 3.28 1.19 -15.08
N GLY A 144 3.55 2.15 -14.21
CA GLY A 144 4.40 2.02 -13.02
C GLY A 144 3.64 2.05 -11.69
N GLY A 145 2.32 1.94 -11.70
CA GLY A 145 1.47 2.02 -10.51
C GLY A 145 1.54 0.76 -9.61
N PHE A 146 2.74 0.32 -9.21
CA PHE A 146 2.95 -0.91 -8.43
C PHE A 146 3.86 -0.66 -7.23
N PHE A 147 3.60 -1.38 -6.15
CA PHE A 147 4.48 -1.43 -4.99
C PHE A 147 4.36 -2.77 -4.25
N VAL A 148 5.36 -3.09 -3.45
CA VAL A 148 5.35 -4.21 -2.53
C VAL A 148 5.20 -3.72 -1.10
N GLN A 149 4.45 -4.46 -0.28
CA GLN A 149 4.16 -4.15 1.11
C GLN A 149 4.38 -5.37 2.00
N ASN A 150 5.21 -5.26 3.01
CA ASN A 150 5.29 -6.25 4.08
C ASN A 150 4.03 -6.16 4.96
N HIS A 151 3.30 -7.27 5.13
CA HIS A 151 2.01 -7.26 5.83
C HIS A 151 2.11 -6.86 7.31
N VAL A 152 3.26 -7.05 7.97
CA VAL A 152 3.44 -6.70 9.40
C VAL A 152 3.66 -5.19 9.61
N CYS A 153 4.04 -4.47 8.56
CA CYS A 153 4.31 -3.03 8.64
C CYS A 153 3.00 -2.24 8.53
N THR A 154 2.43 -1.90 9.67
CA THR A 154 1.09 -1.27 9.77
C THR A 154 1.12 0.24 10.04
N SER A 155 2.30 0.84 10.18
CA SER A 155 2.46 2.26 10.51
C SER A 155 2.51 3.14 9.26
N PHE A 156 1.41 3.25 8.54
CA PHE A 156 1.25 4.07 7.33
C PHE A 156 2.13 3.68 6.13
N THR A 157 2.80 2.53 6.16
CA THR A 157 3.68 2.11 5.05
C THR A 157 2.91 1.99 3.74
N PHE A 158 1.68 1.51 3.76
CA PHE A 158 0.87 1.35 2.56
C PHE A 158 0.67 2.68 1.81
N VAL A 159 0.28 3.73 2.52
CA VAL A 159 0.15 5.06 1.92
C VAL A 159 1.50 5.71 1.63
N HIS A 160 2.55 5.36 2.36
CA HIS A 160 3.92 5.80 2.10
C HIS A 160 4.41 5.30 0.73
N GLU A 161 4.27 4.01 0.42
CA GLU A 161 4.67 3.46 -0.87
C GLU A 161 3.82 4.03 -2.01
N ALA A 162 2.51 4.16 -1.82
CA ALA A 162 1.66 4.82 -2.79
C ALA A 162 2.05 6.29 -2.99
N ALA A 163 2.46 7.01 -1.94
CA ALA A 163 2.90 8.40 -2.06
C ALA A 163 4.19 8.54 -2.89
N HIS A 164 5.10 7.55 -2.88
CA HIS A 164 6.22 7.53 -3.82
C HIS A 164 5.73 7.52 -5.27
N LEU A 165 4.74 6.71 -5.59
CA LEU A 165 4.16 6.68 -6.94
C LEU A 165 3.55 8.03 -7.35
N PHE A 166 3.06 8.82 -6.39
CA PHE A 166 2.58 10.19 -6.62
C PHE A 166 3.67 11.24 -6.60
N GLY A 167 4.94 10.86 -6.44
CA GLY A 167 6.09 11.75 -6.52
C GLY A 167 6.64 12.24 -5.19
N ALA A 168 6.15 11.72 -4.06
CA ALA A 168 6.69 12.08 -2.76
C ALA A 168 8.04 11.37 -2.51
N ARG A 169 8.92 12.02 -1.73
CA ARG A 169 10.27 11.60 -1.42
C ARG A 169 10.52 11.59 0.08
N HIS A 170 11.54 10.87 0.50
CA HIS A 170 11.99 10.88 1.89
C HIS A 170 12.56 12.25 2.30
N ASP A 171 12.62 12.51 3.59
CA ASP A 171 13.16 13.74 4.18
C ASP A 171 14.66 13.94 3.92
N ASN A 172 15.42 12.87 3.76
CA ASN A 172 16.86 12.87 3.47
C ASN A 172 17.21 12.93 1.98
N ASP A 173 16.25 12.78 1.07
CA ASP A 173 16.46 12.91 -0.37
C ASP A 173 16.65 14.40 -0.74
N ARG A 174 17.64 14.70 -1.56
CA ARG A 174 17.93 16.08 -2.02
C ARG A 174 17.46 16.35 -3.45
N THR A 175 16.86 15.38 -4.09
CA THR A 175 16.34 15.51 -5.45
C THR A 175 15.08 16.40 -5.46
N THR A 176 14.96 17.28 -6.43
CA THR A 176 13.86 18.26 -6.49
C THR A 176 12.74 17.90 -7.47
N THR A 177 12.86 16.75 -8.13
CA THR A 177 11.89 16.23 -9.08
C THR A 177 11.13 15.04 -8.48
N PRO A 178 9.87 14.78 -8.85
CA PRO A 178 9.02 15.62 -9.72
C PRO A 178 8.56 16.89 -9.01
N PHE A 179 8.57 16.94 -7.67
CA PHE A 179 8.08 18.08 -6.89
C PHE A 179 9.11 18.53 -5.86
N ARG A 180 9.51 19.80 -5.93
CA ARG A 180 10.46 20.40 -5.01
C ARG A 180 10.01 20.39 -3.54
N TYR A 181 8.72 20.37 -3.30
CA TYR A 181 8.06 20.38 -1.98
C TYR A 181 7.58 19.00 -1.52
N GLY A 182 7.70 17.97 -2.36
CA GLY A 182 7.16 16.64 -2.10
C GLY A 182 8.05 15.78 -1.21
N HIS A 183 8.64 16.34 -0.15
CA HIS A 183 9.54 15.62 0.75
C HIS A 183 8.91 15.34 2.11
N GLY A 184 9.37 14.25 2.72
CA GLY A 184 9.17 14.03 4.15
C GLY A 184 9.74 15.17 5.00
N TYR A 185 9.22 15.31 6.20
CA TYR A 185 9.67 16.35 7.14
C TYR A 185 9.75 15.78 8.56
N VAL A 186 10.84 16.12 9.25
CA VAL A 186 11.06 15.80 10.66
C VAL A 186 11.06 17.09 11.46
N ASN A 187 10.22 17.17 12.48
CA ASN A 187 10.16 18.29 13.42
C ASN A 187 10.56 17.82 14.82
N SER A 188 11.85 17.92 15.12
CA SER A 188 12.39 17.51 16.43
C SER A 188 11.84 18.34 17.59
N ALA A 189 11.61 19.64 17.38
CA ALA A 189 11.03 20.50 18.40
C ALA A 189 9.56 20.20 18.71
N GLY A 190 8.80 19.79 17.68
CA GLY A 190 7.41 19.39 17.80
C GLY A 190 7.21 17.89 18.08
N ASN A 191 8.29 17.12 18.14
CA ASN A 191 8.29 15.66 18.35
C ASN A 191 7.36 14.91 17.38
N PHE A 192 7.44 15.24 16.08
CA PHE A 192 6.71 14.52 15.05
C PHE A 192 7.50 14.42 13.74
N ARG A 193 7.10 13.46 12.93
CA ARG A 193 7.53 13.35 11.52
C ARG A 193 6.34 13.06 10.62
N THR A 194 6.45 13.45 9.36
CA THR A 194 5.46 13.10 8.34
C THR A 194 5.63 11.65 7.89
N ILE A 195 4.61 11.12 7.21
CA ILE A 195 4.59 9.72 6.72
C ILE A 195 5.80 9.42 5.83
N MET A 196 6.26 10.37 5.01
CA MET A 196 7.40 10.20 4.11
C MET A 196 8.77 10.36 4.77
N ALA A 197 8.84 10.72 6.05
CA ALA A 197 10.12 10.81 6.75
C ALA A 197 10.59 9.44 7.24
N VAL A 198 11.86 9.10 6.95
CA VAL A 198 12.49 7.83 7.30
C VAL A 198 13.55 7.97 8.39
N ASN A 199 14.02 9.18 8.68
CA ASN A 199 14.92 9.41 9.80
C ASN A 199 14.24 9.08 11.12
N SER A 200 14.93 8.36 11.97
CA SER A 200 14.36 7.61 13.08
C SER A 200 14.02 8.40 14.33
N ASN A 201 14.34 9.70 14.39
CA ASN A 201 13.93 10.54 15.53
C ASN A 201 13.47 11.91 15.07
N PRO A 202 12.26 12.32 15.48
CA PRO A 202 11.91 13.73 15.47
C PRO A 202 12.79 14.51 16.47
#